data_b5e6af34f2956bf745ed45a9880dd7ef
#
_entry.id   b5e6af34f2956bf745ed45a9880dd7ef
#
_cell.length_a   1.000
_cell.length_b   1.000
_cell.length_c   1.000
_cell.angle_alpha   90.00
_cell.angle_beta   90.00
_cell.angle_gamma   90.00
#
_symmetry.space_group_name_H-M   'P 1'
#
loop_
_entity.id
_entity.type
_entity.pdbx_description
1 polymer ?
#
loop_
_entity_poly.entity_id
_entity_poly.type
_entity_poly.pdbx_seq_one_letter_code
_entity_poly.pdbx_strand_id
1 'polypeptide(L)'
;MINKFLKLTITLFFTFAINFSANAEIKVVASIKPIHSLASYLMDGVGKPDLIVDGYNSPHGFALKPSHAKMLQNADLVFWVGEDLEAFLEKPLKSVA
;
A
#
# COMPACT_ATOMS: atom_id res chain seq x y z
N MET A 1 -9.29 47.04 16.04
CA MET A 1 -9.27 46.01 17.13
C MET A 1 -10.09 44.81 16.71
N ILE A 2 -9.51 43.64 16.77
CA ILE A 2 -10.19 42.37 16.46
C ILE A 2 -11.13 42.06 17.64
N ASN A 3 -12.42 41.89 17.35
CA ASN A 3 -13.43 41.55 18.35
C ASN A 3 -13.16 40.20 18.98
N LYS A 4 -13.46 40.00 20.27
CA LYS A 4 -13.31 38.73 20.99
C LYS A 4 -14.00 37.55 20.29
N PHE A 5 -15.18 37.81 19.66
CA PHE A 5 -15.90 36.82 18.86
C PHE A 5 -15.11 36.39 17.63
N LEU A 6 -14.44 37.31 16.94
CA LEU A 6 -13.65 37.01 15.74
C LEU A 6 -12.42 36.19 16.11
N LYS A 7 -11.75 36.51 17.23
CA LYS A 7 -10.62 35.73 17.75
C LYS A 7 -11.03 34.30 18.12
N LEU A 8 -12.17 34.14 18.78
CA LEU A 8 -12.71 32.84 19.15
C LEU A 8 -13.06 32.01 17.91
N THR A 9 -13.66 32.62 16.92
CA THR A 9 -14.03 31.95 15.66
C THR A 9 -12.80 31.51 14.88
N ILE A 10 -11.78 32.34 14.79
CA ILE A 10 -10.50 32.00 14.13
C ILE A 10 -9.80 30.87 14.86
N THR A 11 -9.76 30.90 16.18
CA THR A 11 -9.14 29.85 17.00
C THR A 11 -9.88 28.52 16.82
N LEU A 12 -11.20 28.53 16.83
CA LEU A 12 -12.04 27.35 16.64
C LEU A 12 -11.85 26.74 15.24
N PHE A 13 -11.81 27.59 14.21
CA PHE A 13 -11.57 27.15 12.82
C PHE A 13 -10.18 26.55 12.65
N PHE A 14 -9.16 27.12 13.25
CA PHE A 14 -7.79 26.64 13.20
C PHE A 14 -7.64 25.28 13.93
N THR A 15 -8.31 25.13 15.07
CA THR A 15 -8.32 23.87 15.83
C THR A 15 -9.03 22.75 15.06
N PHE A 16 -10.08 23.06 14.32
CA PHE A 16 -10.79 22.11 13.49
C PHE A 16 -9.96 21.65 12.27
N ALA A 17 -9.20 22.57 11.67
CA ALA A 17 -8.33 22.26 10.54
C ALA A 17 -7.17 21.31 10.88
N ILE A 18 -6.67 21.35 12.12
CA ILE A 18 -5.57 20.49 12.58
C ILE A 18 -5.99 19.01 12.74
N ASN A 19 -7.29 18.74 12.91
CA ASN A 19 -7.82 17.39 13.07
C ASN A 19 -8.04 16.65 11.72
N PHE A 20 -7.73 17.27 10.62
CA PHE A 20 -7.73 16.63 9.31
C PHE A 20 -6.43 15.83 9.14
N SER A 21 -6.33 14.67 9.79
CA SER A 21 -5.25 13.74 9.50
C SER A 21 -5.52 13.14 8.11
N ALA A 22 -4.72 13.53 7.14
CA ALA A 22 -4.66 12.84 5.86
C ALA A 22 -4.10 11.44 6.13
N ASN A 23 -4.98 10.44 6.26
CA ASN A 23 -4.59 9.04 6.23
C ASN A 23 -4.16 8.72 4.81
N ALA A 24 -2.86 8.91 4.52
CA ALA A 24 -2.25 8.36 3.33
C ALA A 24 -2.27 6.84 3.47
N GLU A 25 -3.11 6.16 2.69
CA GLU A 25 -3.16 4.70 2.65
C GLU A 25 -1.85 4.17 2.07
N ILE A 26 -1.14 3.36 2.84
CA ILE A 26 0.05 2.66 2.35
C ILE A 26 -0.37 1.51 1.43
N LYS A 27 0.19 1.47 0.23
CA LYS A 27 -0.06 0.43 -0.77
C LYS A 27 1.00 -0.65 -0.67
N VAL A 28 0.59 -1.81 -0.19
CA VAL A 28 1.46 -2.97 0.01
C VAL A 28 1.04 -4.08 -0.95
N VAL A 29 2.02 -4.68 -1.60
CA VAL A 29 1.82 -5.83 -2.48
C VAL A 29 2.60 -7.02 -1.92
N ALA A 30 1.95 -8.18 -1.83
CA ALA A 30 2.56 -9.44 -1.48
C ALA A 30 2.54 -10.39 -2.70
N SER A 31 3.64 -11.08 -2.95
CA SER A 31 3.77 -11.95 -4.11
C SER A 31 2.94 -13.22 -4.01
N ILE A 32 2.99 -13.90 -2.89
CA ILE A 32 2.36 -15.21 -2.65
C ILE A 32 1.47 -15.20 -1.41
N LYS A 33 0.55 -16.15 -1.33
CA LYS A 33 -0.45 -16.25 -0.25
C LYS A 33 0.13 -16.29 1.16
N PRO A 34 1.18 -17.05 1.49
CA PRO A 34 1.74 -17.07 2.85
C PRO A 34 2.23 -15.70 3.30
N ILE A 35 2.90 -14.97 2.42
CA ILE A 35 3.37 -13.60 2.70
C ILE A 35 2.18 -12.65 2.81
N HIS A 36 1.20 -12.79 1.92
CA HIS A 36 -0.03 -12.00 1.96
C HIS A 36 -0.78 -12.16 3.29
N SER A 37 -0.87 -13.39 3.80
CA SER A 37 -1.52 -13.66 5.10
C SER A 37 -0.80 -12.98 6.25
N LEU A 38 0.53 -13.02 6.28
CA LEU A 38 1.33 -12.33 7.29
C LEU A 38 1.20 -10.81 7.18
N ALA A 39 1.28 -10.27 5.97
CA ALA A 39 1.11 -8.84 5.73
C ALA A 39 -0.30 -8.37 6.11
N SER A 40 -1.33 -9.16 5.82
CA SER A 40 -2.71 -8.86 6.21
C SER A 40 -2.87 -8.77 7.72
N TYR A 41 -2.24 -9.66 8.45
CA TYR A 41 -2.25 -9.65 9.91
C TYR A 41 -1.57 -8.39 10.47
N LEU A 42 -0.40 -8.04 9.94
CA LEU A 42 0.36 -6.87 10.37
C LEU A 42 -0.33 -5.55 10.01
N MET A 43 -1.10 -5.53 8.93
CA MET A 43 -1.80 -4.35 8.43
C MET A 43 -3.23 -4.20 8.98
N ASP A 44 -3.64 -5.05 9.91
CA ASP A 44 -4.97 -4.96 10.51
C ASP A 44 -5.22 -3.57 11.11
N GLY A 45 -6.32 -2.94 10.71
CA GLY A 45 -6.65 -1.57 11.10
C GLY A 45 -5.92 -0.47 10.31
N VAL A 46 -4.96 -0.81 9.44
CA VAL A 46 -4.19 0.15 8.62
C VAL A 46 -4.57 0.08 7.16
N GLY A 47 -4.81 -1.10 6.64
CA GLY A 47 -5.15 -1.34 5.24
C GLY A 47 -5.14 -2.83 4.91
N LYS A 48 -5.15 -3.14 3.61
CA LYS A 48 -5.11 -4.52 3.10
C LYS A 48 -4.05 -4.62 2.02
N PRO A 49 -3.16 -5.62 2.09
CA PRO A 49 -2.20 -5.86 1.02
C PRO A 49 -2.88 -6.47 -0.20
N ASP A 50 -2.35 -6.17 -1.38
CA ASP A 50 -2.72 -6.86 -2.62
C ASP A 50 -1.91 -8.14 -2.77
N LEU A 51 -2.45 -9.11 -3.51
CA LEU A 51 -1.82 -10.40 -3.79
C LEU A 51 -1.62 -10.57 -5.30
N ILE A 52 -0.43 -11.00 -5.71
CA ILE A 52 -0.12 -11.26 -7.12
C ILE A 52 -0.51 -12.67 -7.52
N VAL A 53 0.10 -13.69 -6.89
CA VAL A 53 -0.15 -15.10 -7.20
C VAL A 53 -1.32 -15.61 -6.37
N ASP A 54 -2.52 -15.55 -6.94
CA ASP A 54 -3.75 -15.98 -6.29
C ASP A 54 -4.26 -17.34 -6.82
N GLY A 55 -5.34 -17.83 -6.22
CA GLY A 55 -5.99 -19.08 -6.61
C GLY A 55 -5.06 -20.28 -6.45
N TYR A 56 -5.08 -21.16 -7.44
CA TYR A 56 -4.25 -22.37 -7.49
C TYR A 56 -2.99 -22.19 -8.36
N ASN A 57 -2.64 -20.95 -8.70
CA ASN A 57 -1.47 -20.67 -9.50
C ASN A 57 -0.19 -20.95 -8.73
N SER A 58 0.83 -21.43 -9.44
CA SER A 58 2.16 -21.60 -8.89
C SER A 58 3.00 -20.35 -9.11
N PRO A 59 3.86 -19.96 -8.16
CA PRO A 59 4.83 -18.88 -8.38
C PRO A 59 5.90 -19.26 -9.42
N HIS A 60 6.12 -20.56 -9.66
CA HIS A 60 6.99 -21.03 -10.72
C HIS A 60 6.29 -20.90 -12.09
N GLY A 61 6.89 -20.19 -13.02
CA GLY A 61 6.34 -19.98 -14.34
C GLY A 61 5.09 -19.08 -14.39
N PHE A 62 4.84 -18.32 -13.34
CA PHE A 62 3.75 -17.37 -13.30
C PHE A 62 3.98 -16.23 -14.30
N ALA A 63 2.96 -15.84 -15.04
CA ALA A 63 2.99 -14.72 -15.97
C ALA A 63 2.25 -13.51 -15.39
N LEU A 64 2.94 -12.38 -15.32
CA LEU A 64 2.33 -11.11 -14.88
C LEU A 64 1.31 -10.62 -15.90
N LYS A 65 0.14 -10.24 -15.39
CA LYS A 65 -0.88 -9.52 -16.17
C LYS A 65 -0.61 -8.00 -16.11
N PRO A 66 -1.16 -7.22 -17.05
CA PRO A 66 -1.06 -5.76 -16.99
C PRO A 66 -1.56 -5.16 -15.68
N SER A 67 -2.59 -5.75 -15.07
CA SER A 67 -3.10 -5.35 -13.75
C SER A 67 -2.06 -5.51 -12.64
N HIS A 68 -1.25 -6.57 -12.70
CA HIS A 68 -0.16 -6.80 -11.76
C HIS A 68 0.96 -5.77 -11.93
N ALA A 69 1.30 -5.43 -13.16
CA ALA A 69 2.30 -4.40 -13.45
C ALA A 69 1.88 -3.04 -12.88
N LYS A 70 0.61 -2.68 -13.03
CA LYS A 70 0.05 -1.45 -12.45
C LYS A 70 0.07 -1.49 -10.92
N MET A 71 -0.27 -2.62 -10.34
CA MET A 71 -0.22 -2.85 -8.90
C MET A 71 1.19 -2.62 -8.34
N LEU A 72 2.22 -3.15 -9.00
CA LEU A 72 3.62 -2.96 -8.64
C LEU A 72 4.08 -1.51 -8.80
N GLN A 73 3.68 -0.83 -9.87
CA GLN A 73 4.01 0.58 -10.09
C GLN A 73 3.45 1.48 -8.98
N ASN A 74 2.28 1.18 -8.48
CA ASN A 74 1.60 1.96 -7.46
C ASN A 74 1.96 1.55 -6.03
N ALA A 75 2.71 0.48 -5.84
CA ALA A 75 3.07 -0.03 -4.53
C ALA A 75 4.09 0.87 -3.83
N ASP A 76 3.87 1.11 -2.54
CA ASP A 76 4.84 1.72 -1.65
C ASP A 76 5.83 0.67 -1.12
N LEU A 77 5.37 -0.57 -1.00
CA LEU A 77 6.16 -1.68 -0.48
C LEU A 77 5.75 -2.99 -1.14
N VAL A 78 6.73 -3.79 -1.53
CA VAL A 78 6.52 -5.12 -2.12
C VAL A 78 7.24 -6.17 -1.27
N PHE A 79 6.50 -7.16 -0.83
CA PHE A 79 7.05 -8.34 -0.14
C PHE A 79 7.09 -9.53 -1.09
N TRP A 80 8.25 -10.10 -1.28
CA TRP A 80 8.48 -11.29 -2.09
C TRP A 80 9.59 -12.16 -1.50
N VAL A 81 9.63 -13.44 -1.89
CA VAL A 81 10.64 -14.36 -1.35
C VAL A 81 12.00 -14.14 -2.02
N GLY A 82 12.00 -14.01 -3.33
CA GLY A 82 13.21 -13.80 -4.09
C GLY A 82 13.13 -14.36 -5.51
N GLU A 83 14.16 -14.09 -6.29
CA GLU A 83 14.23 -14.47 -7.71
C GLU A 83 14.18 -15.97 -7.96
N ASP A 84 14.65 -16.79 -7.02
CA ASP A 84 14.63 -18.25 -7.15
C ASP A 84 13.21 -18.82 -7.15
N LEU A 85 12.28 -18.21 -6.42
CA LEU A 85 10.88 -18.62 -6.40
C LEU A 85 10.03 -17.84 -7.39
N GLU A 86 10.22 -16.53 -7.44
CA GLU A 86 9.40 -15.58 -8.20
C GLU A 86 10.25 -14.88 -9.27
N ALA A 87 10.83 -15.67 -10.17
CA ALA A 87 11.66 -15.16 -11.28
C ALA A 87 10.93 -14.09 -12.11
N PHE A 88 9.60 -14.17 -12.20
CA PHE A 88 8.76 -13.21 -12.93
C PHE A 88 8.78 -11.79 -12.32
N LEU A 89 9.22 -11.63 -11.07
CA LEU A 89 9.31 -10.33 -10.38
C LEU A 89 10.68 -9.68 -10.52
N GLU A 90 11.71 -10.38 -10.89
CA GLU A 90 13.08 -9.86 -10.93
C GLU A 90 13.20 -8.60 -11.81
N LYS A 91 12.76 -8.69 -13.05
CA LYS A 91 12.82 -7.54 -14.00
C LYS A 91 11.85 -6.42 -13.62
N PRO A 92 10.56 -6.69 -13.35
CA PRO A 92 9.63 -5.64 -12.95
C PRO A 92 10.08 -4.88 -11.70
N LEU A 93 10.59 -5.54 -10.69
CA LEU A 93 11.05 -4.86 -9.47
C LEU A 93 12.28 -3.99 -9.69
N LYS A 94 13.21 -4.39 -10.55
CA LYS A 94 14.34 -3.55 -10.95
C LYS A 94 13.91 -2.31 -11.72
N SER A 95 12.79 -2.41 -12.46
CA SER A 95 12.26 -1.32 -13.27
C SER A 95 11.52 -0.26 -12.46
N VAL A 96 10.85 -0.64 -11.36
CA VAL A 96 10.01 0.25 -10.55
C VAL A 96 10.68 0.71 -9.25
N ALA A 97 11.75 0.07 -8.84
CA ALA A 97 12.48 0.41 -7.60
C ALA A 97 13.45 1.57 -7.78
#